data_989b746403ad294a352d8b4124a3d02a
#
_entry.id   989b746403ad294a352d8b4124a3d02a
#
_cell.length_a   1.000
_cell.length_b   1.000
_cell.length_c   1.000
_cell.angle_alpha   90.00
_cell.angle_beta   90.00
_cell.angle_gamma   90.00
#
_symmetry.space_group_name_H-M   'P 1'
#
loop_
_entity.id
_entity.type
_entity.pdbx_description
1 polymer ?
#
loop_
_entity_poly.entity_id
_entity_poly.type
_entity_poly.pdbx_seq_one_letter_code
_entity_poly.pdbx_strand_id
1 'polypeptide(L)'
;GVQTCALPIWDCFIEQGNSLYYVFEDGARAENTWVLADEADEDGHEAGWYYFGANGKAYRGTASSFKRTVDGRSYIFDESGRMLTGWFDEDGNQLDEDDNPLEEGVYYADADGALKTESWLDYSQLEIRGLEDLSSDISGRDYDEYDQVWLYFNNRSKKVKSNGGRLVQKNIDGSTYGFDEYGIMLPWWTKVASVSNADKSNPTSDVPAKFFAGYDGGSLLRNSWFWMYPSDNLIQDDSDDGEYSWWRTDQNGKIYQNKIKKVNDRYYAFDGLGRMQTGFVLFDTRSTFVAQYDMDAWSSEDFIEGNIYGIEKADLYFFSPDELNDGSMQTGNELKVELEDGVYTFGFKSDGVAYGNRNRLKRVKDSYYINGLRLEADEEYGYGVVRENENSYRVVNTNGKIITGNKKVVRDKDGGWLI
;
A
#
# COMPACT_ATOMS: atom_id res chain seq x y z
N GLY A 1 -4.34 53.39 -40.78
CA GLY A 1 -4.41 53.16 -42.17
C GLY A 1 -5.10 51.85 -42.43
N VAL A 2 -6.20 51.88 -43.18
CA VAL A 2 -6.83 50.67 -43.69
C VAL A 2 -5.92 50.15 -44.77
N GLN A 3 -5.25 49.04 -44.55
CA GLN A 3 -4.54 48.32 -45.60
C GLN A 3 -5.62 47.72 -46.50
N THR A 4 -5.83 48.35 -47.65
CA THR A 4 -6.71 47.84 -48.70
C THR A 4 -5.95 46.76 -49.45
N CYS A 5 -6.23 45.50 -49.14
CA CYS A 5 -5.88 44.40 -50.01
C CYS A 5 -6.60 44.56 -51.36
N ALA A 6 -5.85 44.87 -52.42
CA ALA A 6 -6.36 45.18 -53.75
C ALA A 6 -6.51 43.94 -54.69
N LEU A 7 -6.46 42.74 -54.19
CA LEU A 7 -6.77 41.45 -54.88
C LEU A 7 -7.60 40.57 -53.96
N PRO A 8 -8.41 39.67 -54.46
CA PRO A 8 -9.15 38.72 -53.63
C PRO A 8 -8.13 37.88 -52.84
N ILE A 9 -7.97 38.24 -51.60
CA ILE A 9 -7.11 37.52 -50.65
C ILE A 9 -7.99 36.45 -50.04
N TRP A 10 -7.65 35.28 -50.36
CA TRP A 10 -8.31 34.07 -49.92
C TRP A 10 -7.48 33.42 -48.82
N ASP A 11 -8.10 32.92 -47.75
CA ASP A 11 -7.47 32.28 -46.60
C ASP A 11 -6.38 33.16 -45.92
N CYS A 12 -6.82 34.27 -45.28
CA CYS A 12 -5.88 35.17 -44.61
C CYS A 12 -6.35 35.65 -43.24
N PHE A 13 -5.38 35.96 -42.39
CA PHE A 13 -5.61 36.68 -41.15
C PHE A 13 -5.81 38.18 -41.41
N ILE A 14 -6.69 38.79 -40.62
CA ILE A 14 -6.94 40.23 -40.65
C ILE A 14 -6.85 40.77 -39.24
N GLU A 15 -5.90 41.65 -38.98
CA GLU A 15 -5.81 42.38 -37.73
C GLU A 15 -6.62 43.68 -37.78
N GLN A 16 -7.54 43.87 -36.77
CA GLN A 16 -8.23 45.13 -36.60
C GLN A 16 -8.14 45.57 -35.12
N GLY A 17 -7.31 46.53 -34.86
CA GLY A 17 -6.93 46.92 -33.50
C GLY A 17 -6.30 45.75 -32.76
N ASN A 18 -6.85 45.36 -31.58
CA ASN A 18 -6.36 44.21 -30.83
C ASN A 18 -7.10 42.90 -31.16
N SER A 19 -7.81 42.82 -32.28
CA SER A 19 -8.60 41.67 -32.67
C SER A 19 -8.07 41.03 -33.93
N LEU A 20 -7.93 39.70 -33.92
CA LEU A 20 -7.57 38.90 -35.06
C LEU A 20 -8.82 38.23 -35.63
N TYR A 21 -8.98 38.27 -36.93
CA TYR A 21 -10.04 37.63 -37.71
C TYR A 21 -9.40 36.75 -38.79
N TYR A 22 -10.16 35.82 -39.30
CA TYR A 22 -9.78 35.02 -40.48
C TYR A 22 -10.87 35.05 -41.52
N VAL A 23 -10.50 35.15 -42.77
CA VAL A 23 -11.41 35.18 -43.91
C VAL A 23 -11.05 34.04 -44.84
N PHE A 24 -12.02 33.17 -45.10
CA PHE A 24 -11.89 32.02 -45.99
C PHE A 24 -11.84 32.45 -47.49
N GLU A 25 -11.47 31.49 -48.35
CA GLU A 25 -11.38 31.65 -49.78
C GLU A 25 -12.65 32.21 -50.46
N ASP A 26 -13.80 31.95 -49.90
CA ASP A 26 -15.10 32.45 -50.37
C ASP A 26 -15.45 33.86 -49.83
N GLY A 27 -14.56 34.47 -49.07
CA GLY A 27 -14.76 35.77 -48.43
C GLY A 27 -15.56 35.71 -47.15
N ALA A 28 -15.96 34.51 -46.67
CA ALA A 28 -16.65 34.36 -45.40
C ALA A 28 -15.68 34.52 -44.22
N ARG A 29 -16.14 35.22 -43.17
CA ARG A 29 -15.39 35.33 -41.92
C ARG A 29 -15.54 34.06 -41.09
N ALA A 30 -14.45 33.55 -40.53
CA ALA A 30 -14.46 32.45 -39.60
C ALA A 30 -15.24 32.80 -38.30
N GLU A 31 -16.27 32.02 -37.97
CA GLU A 31 -17.09 32.17 -36.76
C GLU A 31 -17.39 30.80 -36.14
N ASN A 32 -17.25 30.64 -34.82
CA ASN A 32 -17.43 29.39 -34.10
C ASN A 32 -16.70 28.21 -34.77
N THR A 33 -15.47 28.41 -35.20
CA THR A 33 -14.74 27.39 -35.94
C THR A 33 -13.25 27.41 -35.68
N TRP A 34 -12.63 26.28 -35.85
CA TRP A 34 -11.21 26.09 -35.88
C TRP A 34 -10.67 26.38 -37.28
N VAL A 35 -9.51 27.02 -37.34
CA VAL A 35 -8.76 27.24 -38.56
C VAL A 35 -7.33 26.76 -38.36
N LEU A 36 -6.83 25.96 -39.27
CA LEU A 36 -5.41 25.59 -39.36
C LEU A 36 -4.69 26.51 -40.34
N ALA A 37 -3.72 27.24 -39.85
CA ALA A 37 -2.75 27.91 -40.69
C ALA A 37 -1.58 26.96 -40.95
N ASP A 38 -1.41 26.52 -42.17
CA ASP A 38 -0.39 25.53 -42.54
C ASP A 38 1.04 26.11 -42.52
N GLU A 39 1.17 27.43 -42.80
CA GLU A 39 2.42 28.15 -42.83
C GLU A 39 2.33 29.49 -42.10
N ALA A 40 3.45 30.01 -41.65
CA ALA A 40 3.51 31.36 -41.13
C ALA A 40 3.26 32.40 -42.23
N ASP A 41 2.47 33.41 -41.93
CA ASP A 41 2.22 34.50 -42.89
C ASP A 41 3.27 35.61 -42.82
N GLU A 42 3.21 36.54 -43.80
CA GLU A 42 4.14 37.67 -43.87
C GLU A 42 3.96 38.70 -42.74
N ASP A 43 2.81 38.67 -42.05
CA ASP A 43 2.46 39.54 -40.94
C ASP A 43 2.90 38.99 -39.58
N GLY A 44 3.47 37.77 -39.57
CA GLY A 44 4.06 37.12 -38.39
C GLY A 44 3.12 36.23 -37.60
N HIS A 45 1.99 35.82 -38.15
CA HIS A 45 1.16 34.79 -37.56
C HIS A 45 1.78 33.43 -37.85
N GLU A 46 2.06 32.67 -36.81
CA GLU A 46 2.73 31.39 -36.93
C GLU A 46 1.77 30.26 -37.41
N ALA A 47 2.34 29.25 -38.03
CA ALA A 47 1.60 28.03 -38.36
C ALA A 47 0.99 27.37 -37.07
N GLY A 48 -0.23 26.90 -37.20
CA GLY A 48 -0.91 26.26 -36.07
C GLY A 48 -2.43 26.43 -36.08
N TRP A 49 -3.08 25.91 -35.05
CA TRP A 49 -4.51 26.00 -34.88
C TRP A 49 -4.94 27.29 -34.18
N TYR A 50 -6.02 27.89 -34.72
CA TYR A 50 -6.67 29.09 -34.18
C TYR A 50 -8.16 28.82 -34.02
N TYR A 51 -8.79 29.38 -33.00
CA TYR A 51 -10.23 29.30 -32.84
C TYR A 51 -10.87 30.69 -32.88
N PHE A 52 -11.88 30.84 -33.75
CA PHE A 52 -12.64 32.06 -33.90
C PHE A 52 -14.02 31.90 -33.25
N GLY A 53 -14.32 32.74 -32.29
CA GLY A 53 -15.60 32.69 -31.56
C GLY A 53 -16.79 33.21 -32.38
N ALA A 54 -17.97 33.27 -31.77
CA ALA A 54 -19.22 33.71 -32.44
C ALA A 54 -19.19 35.12 -33.01
N ASN A 55 -18.28 35.95 -32.53
CA ASN A 55 -18.09 37.31 -33.04
C ASN A 55 -16.96 37.40 -34.10
N GLY A 56 -16.47 36.27 -34.54
CA GLY A 56 -15.39 36.13 -35.49
C GLY A 56 -14.00 36.51 -34.99
N LYS A 57 -13.85 36.78 -33.69
CA LYS A 57 -12.54 37.10 -33.10
C LYS A 57 -11.82 35.85 -32.69
N ALA A 58 -10.52 35.80 -32.96
CA ALA A 58 -9.65 34.73 -32.43
C ALA A 58 -9.66 34.74 -30.90
N TYR A 59 -9.65 33.56 -30.30
CA TYR A 59 -9.33 33.42 -28.89
C TYR A 59 -7.83 33.68 -28.70
N ARG A 60 -7.53 34.51 -27.73
CA ARG A 60 -6.14 34.85 -27.37
C ARG A 60 -5.95 34.65 -25.89
N GLY A 61 -4.77 34.19 -25.49
CA GLY A 61 -4.32 34.18 -24.11
C GLY A 61 -4.01 35.58 -23.61
N THR A 62 -4.23 35.79 -22.32
CA THR A 62 -3.77 36.99 -21.60
C THR A 62 -3.25 36.55 -20.26
N ALA A 63 -2.34 37.29 -19.65
CA ALA A 63 -1.80 36.97 -18.32
C ALA A 63 -2.86 36.70 -17.23
N SER A 64 -4.06 37.29 -17.37
CA SER A 64 -5.16 37.06 -16.41
C SER A 64 -6.20 36.01 -16.84
N SER A 65 -6.14 35.54 -18.11
CA SER A 65 -7.12 34.62 -18.69
C SER A 65 -6.55 33.82 -19.85
N PHE A 66 -5.63 32.92 -19.55
CA PHE A 66 -4.94 32.13 -20.55
C PHE A 66 -5.79 30.94 -21.05
N LYS A 67 -6.71 30.43 -20.27
CA LYS A 67 -7.62 29.33 -20.66
C LYS A 67 -8.87 29.83 -21.36
N ARG A 68 -9.28 29.15 -22.43
CA ARG A 68 -10.54 29.33 -23.13
C ARG A 68 -11.27 28.02 -23.27
N THR A 69 -12.60 28.05 -23.22
CA THR A 69 -13.43 26.87 -23.39
C THR A 69 -14.06 26.88 -24.79
N VAL A 70 -13.88 25.79 -25.50
CA VAL A 70 -14.50 25.50 -26.80
C VAL A 70 -15.18 24.14 -26.69
N ASP A 71 -16.48 24.08 -26.96
CA ASP A 71 -17.29 22.85 -26.93
C ASP A 71 -17.09 22.00 -25.68
N GLY A 72 -16.99 22.65 -24.52
CA GLY A 72 -16.84 21.98 -23.21
C GLY A 72 -15.43 21.53 -22.86
N ARG A 73 -14.45 21.70 -23.76
CA ARG A 73 -13.03 21.46 -23.50
C ARG A 73 -12.25 22.76 -23.29
N SER A 74 -11.24 22.73 -22.48
CA SER A 74 -10.37 23.88 -22.22
C SER A 74 -9.11 23.82 -23.06
N TYR A 75 -8.71 24.97 -23.58
CA TYR A 75 -7.52 25.15 -24.42
C TYR A 75 -6.72 26.34 -23.92
N ILE A 76 -5.43 26.35 -24.21
CA ILE A 76 -4.54 27.51 -23.99
C ILE A 76 -4.14 28.08 -25.35
N PHE A 77 -4.22 29.39 -25.44
CA PHE A 77 -3.81 30.14 -26.63
C PHE A 77 -2.72 31.14 -26.21
N ASP A 78 -1.77 31.38 -27.09
CA ASP A 78 -0.80 32.46 -26.91
C ASP A 78 -1.43 33.85 -27.16
N GLU A 79 -0.62 34.89 -27.00
CA GLU A 79 -1.06 36.28 -27.24
C GLU A 79 -1.39 36.55 -28.72
N SER A 80 -0.84 35.77 -29.62
CA SER A 80 -1.14 35.85 -31.06
C SER A 80 -2.46 35.18 -31.41
N GLY A 81 -2.95 34.25 -30.57
CA GLY A 81 -4.17 33.45 -30.76
C GLY A 81 -3.91 32.04 -31.25
N ARG A 82 -2.67 31.63 -31.37
CA ARG A 82 -2.33 30.23 -31.70
C ARG A 82 -2.58 29.32 -30.51
N MET A 83 -3.22 28.17 -30.74
CA MET A 83 -3.41 27.14 -29.78
C MET A 83 -2.08 26.46 -29.41
N LEU A 84 -1.84 26.31 -28.13
CA LEU A 84 -0.62 25.71 -27.58
C LEU A 84 -0.88 24.26 -27.11
N THR A 85 0.16 23.43 -27.17
CA THR A 85 0.18 22.03 -26.71
C THR A 85 1.34 21.79 -25.74
N GLY A 86 1.35 20.66 -25.05
CA GLY A 86 2.41 20.29 -24.12
C GLY A 86 2.15 20.75 -22.70
N TRP A 87 3.21 21.06 -21.97
CA TRP A 87 3.17 21.41 -20.56
C TRP A 87 3.10 22.91 -20.30
N PHE A 88 2.40 23.27 -19.22
CA PHE A 88 2.26 24.68 -18.81
C PHE A 88 2.39 24.80 -17.28
N ASP A 89 2.95 25.91 -16.84
CA ASP A 89 3.05 26.29 -15.44
C ASP A 89 1.71 26.74 -14.82
N GLU A 90 1.73 27.21 -13.57
CA GLU A 90 0.55 27.70 -12.85
C GLU A 90 -0.08 28.93 -13.51
N ASP A 91 0.72 29.77 -14.17
CA ASP A 91 0.32 31.01 -14.82
C ASP A 91 -0.10 30.81 -16.29
N GLY A 92 0.09 29.60 -16.83
CA GLY A 92 -0.25 29.20 -18.19
C GLY A 92 0.84 29.48 -19.21
N ASN A 93 2.06 29.72 -18.78
CA ASN A 93 3.22 29.78 -19.68
C ASN A 93 3.59 28.36 -20.10
N GLN A 94 3.91 28.19 -21.38
CA GLN A 94 4.40 26.94 -21.92
C GLN A 94 5.81 26.66 -21.40
N LEU A 95 6.05 25.44 -20.91
CA LEU A 95 7.37 25.00 -20.48
C LEU A 95 8.25 24.71 -21.70
N ASP A 96 9.50 25.05 -21.60
CA ASP A 96 10.50 24.79 -22.64
C ASP A 96 11.26 23.48 -22.44
N GLU A 97 12.30 23.23 -23.25
CA GLU A 97 13.05 21.99 -23.21
C GLU A 97 13.94 21.84 -21.97
N ASP A 98 14.26 22.93 -21.30
CA ASP A 98 15.12 22.96 -20.11
C ASP A 98 14.30 22.80 -18.80
N ASP A 99 12.98 23.05 -18.86
CA ASP A 99 12.09 22.96 -17.71
C ASP A 99 11.74 21.49 -17.35
N ASN A 100 11.61 21.18 -16.06
CA ASN A 100 11.15 19.86 -15.60
C ASN A 100 9.62 19.80 -15.47
N PRO A 101 8.90 19.07 -16.36
CA PRO A 101 7.44 19.03 -16.32
C PRO A 101 6.85 18.41 -15.05
N LEU A 102 7.59 17.54 -14.36
CA LEU A 102 7.13 16.93 -13.10
C LEU A 102 7.18 17.95 -11.95
N GLU A 103 8.17 18.81 -11.91
CA GLU A 103 8.29 19.85 -10.89
C GLU A 103 7.41 21.06 -11.20
N GLU A 104 7.51 21.63 -12.39
CA GLU A 104 6.94 22.92 -12.76
C GLU A 104 5.59 22.81 -13.47
N GLY A 105 5.36 21.71 -14.21
CA GLY A 105 4.14 21.50 -14.97
C GLY A 105 2.89 21.38 -14.10
N VAL A 106 1.90 22.20 -14.40
CA VAL A 106 0.59 22.21 -13.74
C VAL A 106 -0.53 21.76 -14.66
N TYR A 107 -0.45 22.13 -15.94
CA TYR A 107 -1.42 21.76 -16.97
C TYR A 107 -0.73 21.01 -18.10
N TYR A 108 -1.47 20.15 -18.78
CA TYR A 108 -0.99 19.44 -19.95
C TYR A 108 -2.08 19.42 -21.03
N ALA A 109 -1.73 19.85 -22.23
CA ALA A 109 -2.55 19.74 -23.43
C ALA A 109 -1.95 18.68 -24.36
N ASP A 110 -2.78 17.75 -24.82
CA ASP A 110 -2.39 16.72 -25.79
C ASP A 110 -2.21 17.31 -27.22
N ALA A 111 -1.96 16.45 -28.19
CA ALA A 111 -1.77 16.86 -29.58
C ALA A 111 -2.99 17.58 -30.20
N ASP A 112 -4.19 17.34 -29.64
CA ASP A 112 -5.43 18.03 -30.03
C ASP A 112 -5.57 19.42 -29.36
N GLY A 113 -4.62 19.81 -28.50
CA GLY A 113 -4.59 21.04 -27.74
C GLY A 113 -5.54 21.09 -26.53
N ALA A 114 -6.36 20.08 -26.34
CA ALA A 114 -7.27 20.04 -25.21
C ALA A 114 -6.53 19.73 -23.91
N LEU A 115 -6.77 20.54 -22.88
CA LEU A 115 -6.22 20.28 -21.55
C LEU A 115 -6.78 19.00 -20.95
N LYS A 116 -5.91 18.16 -20.41
CA LYS A 116 -6.33 17.00 -19.59
C LYS A 116 -7.20 17.48 -18.44
N THR A 117 -8.38 16.90 -18.32
CA THR A 117 -9.38 17.26 -17.29
C THR A 117 -10.08 15.99 -16.83
N GLU A 118 -10.15 15.77 -15.50
CA GLU A 118 -10.70 14.56 -14.89
C GLU A 118 -10.20 13.28 -15.57
N SER A 119 -8.90 13.25 -15.87
CA SER A 119 -8.29 12.18 -16.66
C SER A 119 -6.88 11.86 -16.21
N TRP A 120 -6.49 10.63 -16.48
CA TRP A 120 -5.13 10.13 -16.28
C TRP A 120 -4.23 10.46 -17.46
N LEU A 121 -2.95 10.61 -17.16
CA LEU A 121 -1.87 10.68 -18.14
C LEU A 121 -0.81 9.66 -17.75
N ASP A 122 -0.53 8.74 -18.64
CA ASP A 122 0.65 7.88 -18.56
C ASP A 122 1.86 8.68 -19.04
N TYR A 123 2.64 9.20 -18.09
CA TYR A 123 3.81 10.03 -18.38
C TYR A 123 4.92 9.21 -19.04
N SER A 124 4.99 7.89 -18.79
CA SER A 124 5.96 6.99 -19.41
C SER A 124 5.79 6.84 -20.93
N GLN A 125 4.62 7.21 -21.47
CA GLN A 125 4.37 7.25 -22.92
C GLN A 125 4.81 8.56 -23.59
N LEU A 126 5.24 9.54 -22.80
CA LEU A 126 5.79 10.79 -23.29
C LEU A 126 7.31 10.68 -23.35
N GLU A 127 7.94 11.68 -23.96
CA GLU A 127 9.40 11.81 -23.85
C GLU A 127 9.73 12.19 -22.40
N ILE A 128 10.20 11.21 -21.62
CA ILE A 128 10.44 11.36 -20.19
C ILE A 128 11.67 12.22 -19.97
N ARG A 129 11.51 13.32 -19.22
CA ARG A 129 12.59 14.19 -18.78
C ARG A 129 12.55 14.37 -17.27
N GLY A 130 13.72 14.37 -16.62
CA GLY A 130 13.89 14.74 -15.21
C GLY A 130 13.35 13.74 -14.21
N LEU A 131 13.10 12.48 -14.61
CA LEU A 131 12.67 11.45 -13.67
C LEU A 131 13.83 10.95 -12.80
N GLU A 132 15.01 10.83 -13.39
CA GLU A 132 16.24 10.40 -12.75
C GLU A 132 16.79 11.36 -11.69
N ASP A 133 16.39 12.63 -11.76
CA ASP A 133 16.82 13.65 -10.80
C ASP A 133 15.86 13.80 -9.60
N LEU A 134 14.73 13.10 -9.63
CA LEU A 134 13.74 13.20 -8.58
C LEU A 134 14.03 12.27 -7.41
N SER A 135 13.91 12.79 -6.22
CA SER A 135 13.88 11.99 -4.99
C SER A 135 12.66 12.34 -4.16
N SER A 136 11.96 11.34 -3.62
CA SER A 136 10.80 11.57 -2.78
C SER A 136 10.96 10.98 -1.40
N ASP A 137 10.78 11.81 -0.39
CA ASP A 137 10.65 11.41 1.01
C ASP A 137 9.35 10.60 1.28
N ILE A 138 8.38 10.69 0.38
CA ILE A 138 7.05 10.09 0.56
C ILE A 138 7.05 8.62 0.14
N SER A 139 7.56 8.32 -1.05
CA SER A 139 7.65 6.95 -1.56
C SER A 139 8.81 6.18 -0.94
N GLY A 140 9.93 6.87 -0.67
CA GLY A 140 11.19 6.29 -0.21
C GLY A 140 11.87 5.42 -1.27
N ARG A 141 11.49 5.58 -2.54
CA ARG A 141 12.06 4.88 -3.69
C ARG A 141 12.57 5.88 -4.71
N ASP A 142 13.55 5.45 -5.47
CA ASP A 142 14.01 6.19 -6.64
C ASP A 142 13.00 6.05 -7.77
N TYR A 143 12.72 7.13 -8.48
CA TYR A 143 11.71 7.14 -9.54
C TYR A 143 12.16 6.42 -10.81
N ASP A 144 13.45 6.22 -11.01
CA ASP A 144 14.01 5.45 -12.12
C ASP A 144 13.64 3.95 -12.06
N GLU A 145 13.21 3.46 -10.88
CA GLU A 145 12.68 2.11 -10.71
C GLU A 145 11.23 1.94 -11.20
N TYR A 146 10.56 3.05 -11.62
CA TYR A 146 9.17 2.99 -12.05
C TYR A 146 9.05 2.70 -13.55
N ASP A 147 8.53 1.54 -13.92
CA ASP A 147 8.21 1.20 -15.31
C ASP A 147 7.08 2.06 -15.89
N GLN A 148 6.20 2.58 -15.03
CA GLN A 148 5.07 3.42 -15.39
C GLN A 148 4.87 4.55 -14.40
N VAL A 149 4.71 5.76 -14.94
CA VAL A 149 4.47 6.99 -14.17
C VAL A 149 3.12 7.57 -14.54
N TRP A 150 2.19 7.50 -13.60
CA TRP A 150 0.84 8.00 -13.80
C TRP A 150 0.60 9.33 -13.10
N LEU A 151 0.06 10.29 -13.84
CA LEU A 151 -0.39 11.58 -13.34
C LEU A 151 -1.92 11.70 -13.50
N TYR A 152 -2.56 12.48 -12.64
CA TYR A 152 -4.00 12.75 -12.75
C TYR A 152 -4.28 14.25 -12.74
N PHE A 153 -5.15 14.69 -13.64
CA PHE A 153 -5.61 16.06 -13.74
C PHE A 153 -7.05 16.17 -13.21
N ASN A 154 -7.28 17.14 -12.33
CA ASN A 154 -8.57 17.34 -11.69
C ASN A 154 -9.56 18.08 -12.62
N ASN A 155 -10.78 18.38 -12.11
CA ASN A 155 -11.83 19.09 -12.84
C ASN A 155 -11.50 20.57 -13.19
N ARG A 156 -10.36 21.07 -12.74
CA ARG A 156 -9.81 22.38 -13.13
C ARG A 156 -8.63 22.26 -14.09
N SER A 157 -8.41 21.07 -14.64
CA SER A 157 -7.28 20.69 -15.49
C SER A 157 -5.92 20.80 -14.80
N LYS A 158 -5.87 20.91 -13.47
CA LYS A 158 -4.62 20.98 -12.73
C LYS A 158 -4.14 19.59 -12.34
N LYS A 159 -2.85 19.34 -12.54
CA LYS A 159 -2.15 18.16 -12.03
C LYS A 159 -2.38 18.04 -10.51
N VAL A 160 -2.83 16.88 -10.06
CA VAL A 160 -2.97 16.59 -8.63
C VAL A 160 -1.62 16.29 -8.06
N LYS A 161 -1.13 17.14 -7.19
CA LYS A 161 0.14 16.95 -6.48
C LYS A 161 0.02 17.39 -5.02
N SER A 162 0.92 16.90 -4.18
CA SER A 162 0.96 17.31 -2.77
C SER A 162 1.71 18.64 -2.61
N ASN A 163 1.50 19.26 -1.46
CA ASN A 163 2.25 20.46 -1.08
C ASN A 163 3.24 20.09 0.03
N GLY A 164 4.52 19.97 -0.34
CA GLY A 164 5.63 19.86 0.59
C GLY A 164 5.63 18.61 1.47
N GLY A 165 6.13 17.48 0.94
CA GLY A 165 6.50 16.29 1.71
C GLY A 165 5.33 15.53 2.37
N ARG A 166 4.08 15.75 1.93
CA ARG A 166 2.91 15.04 2.41
C ARG A 166 2.16 14.39 1.25
N LEU A 167 1.80 13.13 1.41
CA LEU A 167 0.94 12.43 0.47
C LEU A 167 -0.43 13.14 0.36
N VAL A 168 -0.86 13.47 -0.85
CA VAL A 168 -2.25 13.83 -1.12
C VAL A 168 -3.04 12.62 -1.56
N GLN A 169 -4.22 12.42 -0.99
CA GLN A 169 -5.13 11.36 -1.40
C GLN A 169 -6.30 11.94 -2.19
N LYS A 170 -6.62 11.30 -3.30
CA LYS A 170 -7.74 11.68 -4.17
C LYS A 170 -8.66 10.48 -4.39
N ASN A 171 -9.97 10.68 -4.24
CA ASN A 171 -10.96 9.69 -4.70
C ASN A 171 -11.22 9.96 -6.18
N ILE A 172 -11.04 8.93 -6.99
CA ILE A 172 -11.24 8.95 -8.45
C ILE A 172 -12.06 7.70 -8.78
N ASP A 173 -13.23 7.87 -9.33
CA ASP A 173 -14.14 6.79 -9.71
C ASP A 173 -14.39 5.74 -8.62
N GLY A 174 -14.49 6.22 -7.36
CA GLY A 174 -14.75 5.37 -6.20
C GLY A 174 -13.52 4.72 -5.58
N SER A 175 -12.37 4.80 -6.22
CA SER A 175 -11.08 4.33 -5.69
C SER A 175 -10.24 5.49 -5.15
N THR A 176 -9.38 5.21 -4.17
CA THR A 176 -8.49 6.23 -3.60
C THR A 176 -7.08 6.02 -4.07
N TYR A 177 -6.47 7.07 -4.56
CA TYR A 177 -5.08 7.09 -5.04
C TYR A 177 -4.27 8.09 -4.24
N GLY A 178 -2.97 7.86 -4.13
CA GLY A 178 -2.02 8.75 -3.50
C GLY A 178 -1.10 9.40 -4.52
N PHE A 179 -0.78 10.68 -4.31
CA PHE A 179 0.13 11.44 -5.17
C PHE A 179 1.16 12.17 -4.31
N ASP A 180 2.38 12.20 -4.77
CA ASP A 180 3.49 12.90 -4.14
C ASP A 180 3.57 14.39 -4.52
N GLU A 181 4.67 15.04 -4.20
CA GLU A 181 4.95 16.45 -4.50
C GLU A 181 5.11 16.75 -5.99
N TYR A 182 5.47 15.75 -6.79
CA TYR A 182 5.60 15.86 -8.24
C TYR A 182 4.30 15.53 -8.98
N GLY A 183 3.32 14.99 -8.24
CA GLY A 183 2.05 14.52 -8.77
C GLY A 183 2.10 13.10 -9.30
N ILE A 184 3.16 12.37 -9.02
CA ILE A 184 3.28 10.97 -9.41
C ILE A 184 2.37 10.13 -8.51
N MET A 185 1.55 9.29 -9.14
CA MET A 185 0.74 8.29 -8.42
C MET A 185 1.66 7.27 -7.77
N LEU A 186 1.53 7.11 -6.47
CA LEU A 186 2.36 6.20 -5.71
C LEU A 186 1.84 4.77 -5.82
N PRO A 187 2.64 3.86 -6.38
CA PRO A 187 2.39 2.43 -6.29
C PRO A 187 2.84 1.89 -4.93
N TRP A 188 2.37 0.71 -4.56
CA TRP A 188 2.86 -0.11 -3.45
C TRP A 188 2.85 0.54 -2.06
N TRP A 189 3.97 0.38 -1.32
CA TRP A 189 4.11 0.83 0.04
C TRP A 189 4.26 2.35 0.11
N THR A 190 3.42 2.96 0.95
CA THR A 190 3.50 4.40 1.19
C THR A 190 3.43 4.70 2.67
N LYS A 191 4.41 5.44 3.17
CA LYS A 191 4.35 6.03 4.50
C LYS A 191 3.27 7.12 4.54
N VAL A 192 2.46 7.11 5.59
CA VAL A 192 1.55 8.25 5.82
C VAL A 192 2.32 9.32 6.57
N ALA A 193 2.63 10.40 5.89
CA ALA A 193 3.36 11.54 6.45
C ALA A 193 2.57 12.35 7.53
N SER A 194 1.58 11.76 8.18
CA SER A 194 0.81 12.45 9.22
C SER A 194 1.40 12.30 10.63
N VAL A 195 2.46 11.56 10.79
CA VAL A 195 3.15 11.46 12.06
C VAL A 195 4.30 12.45 12.04
N SER A 196 4.03 13.63 12.57
CA SER A 196 4.94 14.78 12.60
C SER A 196 6.27 14.56 13.35
N ASN A 197 6.49 13.39 13.95
CA ASN A 197 7.65 13.04 14.76
C ASN A 197 8.18 11.62 14.50
N ALA A 198 7.82 10.97 13.39
CA ALA A 198 8.42 9.68 13.06
C ALA A 198 9.89 9.89 12.72
N ASP A 199 10.76 9.23 13.46
CA ASP A 199 12.17 9.13 13.13
C ASP A 199 12.28 8.39 11.77
N LYS A 200 12.67 9.11 10.73
CA LYS A 200 12.81 8.58 9.38
C LYS A 200 13.86 7.45 9.27
N SER A 201 14.79 7.40 10.24
CA SER A 201 15.87 6.42 10.31
C SER A 201 15.45 5.09 10.96
N ASN A 202 14.27 5.04 11.58
CA ASN A 202 13.76 3.83 12.23
C ASN A 202 12.26 3.68 11.96
N PRO A 203 11.85 3.01 10.88
CA PRO A 203 10.46 2.74 10.55
C PRO A 203 9.88 1.72 11.52
N THR A 204 9.66 2.15 12.77
CA THR A 204 9.04 1.32 13.80
C THR A 204 7.54 1.21 13.59
N SER A 205 6.93 0.29 14.34
CA SER A 205 5.50 0.03 14.44
C SER A 205 4.59 1.24 14.63
N ASP A 206 5.16 2.39 14.96
CA ASP A 206 4.42 3.63 15.23
C ASP A 206 4.04 4.43 13.99
N VAL A 207 4.57 4.06 12.81
CA VAL A 207 4.21 4.70 11.55
C VAL A 207 3.29 3.76 10.75
N PRO A 208 1.97 3.98 10.80
CA PRO A 208 1.06 3.14 10.02
C PRO A 208 1.30 3.35 8.54
N ALA A 209 1.72 2.30 7.85
CA ALA A 209 1.85 2.30 6.41
C ALA A 209 0.48 2.17 5.73
N LYS A 210 0.35 2.74 4.55
CA LYS A 210 -0.73 2.45 3.61
C LYS A 210 -0.14 1.73 2.42
N PHE A 211 -0.90 0.81 1.86
CA PHE A 211 -0.53 0.09 0.67
C PHE A 211 -1.39 0.56 -0.50
N PHE A 212 -0.74 0.90 -1.60
CA PHE A 212 -1.40 1.15 -2.88
C PHE A 212 -1.15 -0.05 -3.78
N ALA A 213 -2.18 -0.55 -4.48
CA ALA A 213 -1.99 -1.66 -5.40
C ALA A 213 -1.00 -1.28 -6.50
N GLY A 214 -0.21 -2.26 -6.94
CA GLY A 214 0.94 -2.09 -7.81
C GLY A 214 0.76 -1.24 -9.08
N TYR A 215 1.70 -1.28 -9.99
CA TYR A 215 1.80 -0.40 -11.16
C TYR A 215 0.51 -0.20 -11.96
N ASP A 216 -0.22 -1.28 -12.23
CA ASP A 216 -1.42 -1.23 -13.08
C ASP A 216 -2.65 -0.64 -12.39
N GLY A 217 -2.67 -0.57 -11.08
CA GLY A 217 -3.87 -0.19 -10.34
C GLY A 217 -3.70 1.02 -9.44
N GLY A 218 -2.58 1.15 -8.73
CA GLY A 218 -2.25 2.27 -7.83
C GLY A 218 -3.27 2.62 -6.75
N SER A 219 -4.40 1.91 -6.69
CA SER A 219 -5.46 2.22 -5.77
C SER A 219 -5.19 1.70 -4.36
N LEU A 220 -5.57 2.48 -3.35
CA LEU A 220 -5.44 2.11 -1.95
C LEU A 220 -6.23 0.85 -1.63
N LEU A 221 -5.55 -0.21 -1.21
CA LEU A 221 -6.18 -1.43 -0.74
C LEU A 221 -6.88 -1.21 0.60
N ARG A 222 -8.14 -1.62 0.69
CA ARG A 222 -8.96 -1.55 1.91
C ARG A 222 -9.59 -2.89 2.21
N ASN A 223 -9.58 -3.30 3.47
CA ASN A 223 -10.09 -4.60 3.90
C ASN A 223 -9.57 -5.77 3.04
N SER A 224 -8.31 -5.71 2.64
CA SER A 224 -7.73 -6.64 1.66
C SER A 224 -6.50 -7.34 2.23
N TRP A 225 -6.36 -8.62 1.89
CA TRP A 225 -5.12 -9.36 2.03
C TRP A 225 -4.26 -9.11 0.80
N PHE A 226 -2.95 -9.08 1.00
CA PHE A 226 -1.98 -9.03 -0.09
C PHE A 226 -0.69 -9.73 0.31
N TRP A 227 0.00 -10.30 -0.67
CA TRP A 227 1.25 -11.02 -0.54
C TRP A 227 2.35 -10.19 -1.19
N MET A 228 3.29 -9.69 -0.40
CA MET A 228 4.29 -8.75 -0.86
C MET A 228 5.53 -8.77 0.04
N TYR A 229 6.69 -8.42 -0.48
CA TYR A 229 7.84 -8.08 0.32
C TYR A 229 7.67 -6.70 0.98
N PRO A 230 8.29 -6.42 2.13
CA PRO A 230 8.21 -5.10 2.75
C PRO A 230 8.90 -4.04 1.88
N SER A 231 8.51 -2.78 2.02
CA SER A 231 9.29 -1.70 1.42
C SER A 231 10.58 -1.47 2.22
N ASP A 232 11.61 -0.94 1.57
CA ASP A 232 12.90 -0.57 2.15
C ASP A 232 12.73 0.34 3.36
N ASN A 233 11.67 1.13 3.35
CA ASN A 233 11.29 2.00 4.46
C ASN A 233 10.76 1.26 5.70
N LEU A 234 10.38 0.00 5.58
CA LEU A 234 9.94 -0.84 6.69
C LEU A 234 11.05 -1.77 7.15
N ILE A 235 11.63 -2.52 6.24
CA ILE A 235 12.74 -3.47 6.50
C ILE A 235 13.58 -3.53 5.24
N GLN A 236 14.75 -2.89 5.25
CA GLN A 236 15.61 -2.86 4.07
C GLN A 236 16.13 -4.25 3.72
N ASP A 237 16.66 -4.99 4.68
CA ASP A 237 17.24 -6.31 4.42
C ASP A 237 16.20 -7.27 3.80
N ASP A 238 15.00 -7.36 4.36
CA ASP A 238 13.93 -8.24 3.85
C ASP A 238 13.41 -7.77 2.47
N SER A 239 13.49 -6.47 2.18
CA SER A 239 13.14 -5.91 0.86
C SER A 239 14.18 -6.30 -0.19
N ASP A 240 15.46 -6.11 0.12
CA ASP A 240 16.59 -6.42 -0.77
C ASP A 240 16.65 -7.93 -1.08
N ASP A 241 16.32 -8.78 -0.11
CA ASP A 241 16.26 -10.24 -0.27
C ASP A 241 14.95 -10.72 -0.90
N GLY A 242 13.96 -9.85 -1.05
CA GLY A 242 12.65 -10.15 -1.63
C GLY A 242 11.82 -11.11 -0.77
N GLU A 243 11.93 -11.04 0.54
CA GLU A 243 11.18 -11.89 1.48
C GLU A 243 9.70 -11.52 1.55
N TYR A 244 8.86 -12.31 0.91
CA TYR A 244 7.42 -12.11 0.88
C TYR A 244 6.75 -12.49 2.20
N SER A 245 5.72 -11.72 2.57
CA SER A 245 4.85 -11.98 3.71
C SER A 245 3.40 -11.67 3.37
N TRP A 246 2.47 -12.22 4.16
CA TRP A 246 1.08 -11.83 4.13
C TRP A 246 0.83 -10.60 4.98
N TRP A 247 0.07 -9.65 4.39
CA TRP A 247 -0.33 -8.40 5.00
C TRP A 247 -1.83 -8.22 4.92
N ARG A 248 -2.38 -7.41 5.81
CA ARG A 248 -3.81 -7.10 5.81
C ARG A 248 -4.07 -5.63 6.10
N THR A 249 -4.87 -4.96 5.26
CA THR A 249 -5.32 -3.60 5.50
C THR A 249 -6.68 -3.55 6.21
N ASP A 250 -6.90 -2.48 6.96
CA ASP A 250 -8.20 -2.14 7.54
C ASP A 250 -9.10 -1.38 6.53
N GLN A 251 -10.28 -0.94 6.99
CA GLN A 251 -11.21 -0.14 6.19
C GLN A 251 -10.67 1.21 5.72
N ASN A 252 -9.61 1.71 6.35
CA ASN A 252 -8.96 2.98 6.01
C ASN A 252 -7.70 2.77 5.15
N GLY A 253 -7.37 1.53 4.81
CA GLY A 253 -6.17 1.16 4.07
C GLY A 253 -4.90 1.12 4.92
N LYS A 254 -5.01 1.14 6.25
CA LYS A 254 -3.87 0.96 7.16
C LYS A 254 -3.62 -0.51 7.39
N ILE A 255 -2.37 -0.94 7.35
CA ILE A 255 -2.00 -2.30 7.71
C ILE A 255 -2.24 -2.56 9.19
N TYR A 256 -2.61 -3.78 9.53
CA TYR A 256 -2.65 -4.22 10.91
C TYR A 256 -1.22 -4.43 11.42
N GLN A 257 -0.88 -3.81 12.52
CA GLN A 257 0.42 -3.90 13.16
C GLN A 257 0.23 -4.21 14.64
N ASN A 258 1.13 -5.04 15.19
CA ASN A 258 1.25 -5.26 16.62
C ASN A 258 -0.04 -5.71 17.30
N LYS A 259 -0.77 -6.66 16.71
CA LYS A 259 -2.06 -7.11 17.24
C LYS A 259 -2.52 -8.47 16.74
N ILE A 260 -3.40 -9.08 17.54
CA ILE A 260 -4.26 -10.18 17.07
C ILE A 260 -5.59 -9.57 16.63
N LYS A 261 -6.00 -9.84 15.40
CA LYS A 261 -7.20 -9.26 14.79
C LYS A 261 -8.13 -10.31 14.19
N LYS A 262 -9.43 -10.13 14.42
CA LYS A 262 -10.47 -10.95 13.79
C LYS A 262 -10.77 -10.46 12.39
N VAL A 263 -10.67 -11.37 11.41
CA VAL A 263 -11.00 -11.14 10.00
C VAL A 263 -11.83 -12.32 9.51
N ASN A 264 -13.03 -12.07 9.00
CA ASN A 264 -13.94 -13.08 8.48
C ASN A 264 -14.10 -14.30 9.44
N ASP A 265 -14.41 -13.99 10.72
CA ASP A 265 -14.62 -14.96 11.82
C ASP A 265 -13.38 -15.76 12.28
N ARG A 266 -12.21 -15.56 11.69
CA ARG A 266 -10.93 -16.12 12.12
C ARG A 266 -10.02 -15.04 12.73
N TYR A 267 -9.14 -15.42 13.64
CA TYR A 267 -8.16 -14.52 14.23
C TYR A 267 -6.79 -14.74 13.59
N TYR A 268 -6.06 -13.65 13.36
CA TYR A 268 -4.73 -13.62 12.78
C TYR A 268 -3.81 -12.73 13.61
N ALA A 269 -2.54 -13.10 13.68
CA ALA A 269 -1.52 -12.33 14.36
C ALA A 269 -0.71 -11.48 13.37
N PHE A 270 -0.38 -10.27 13.78
CA PHE A 270 0.48 -9.35 13.02
C PHE A 270 1.59 -8.83 13.93
N ASP A 271 2.83 -8.91 13.48
CA ASP A 271 3.99 -8.39 14.20
C ASP A 271 4.01 -6.85 14.26
N GLY A 272 5.08 -6.28 14.82
CA GLY A 272 5.26 -4.84 14.93
C GLY A 272 5.31 -4.10 13.60
N LEU A 273 5.73 -4.77 12.53
CA LEU A 273 5.80 -4.23 11.17
C LEU A 273 4.51 -4.46 10.38
N GLY A 274 3.72 -5.46 10.75
CA GLY A 274 2.45 -5.80 10.13
C GLY A 274 2.47 -7.09 9.31
N ARG A 275 3.55 -7.87 9.36
CA ARG A 275 3.61 -9.21 8.75
C ARG A 275 2.72 -10.18 9.50
N MET A 276 1.92 -10.96 8.78
CA MET A 276 1.13 -12.03 9.39
C MET A 276 2.06 -13.13 9.94
N GLN A 277 1.80 -13.54 11.16
CA GLN A 277 2.61 -14.52 11.88
C GLN A 277 1.93 -15.88 11.94
N THR A 278 2.72 -16.95 11.81
CA THR A 278 2.29 -18.35 11.97
C THR A 278 3.17 -19.06 12.99
N GLY A 279 2.84 -20.33 13.33
CA GLY A 279 3.56 -21.06 14.35
C GLY A 279 3.17 -20.62 15.78
N PHE A 280 4.12 -20.69 16.69
CA PHE A 280 3.96 -20.24 18.06
C PHE A 280 4.21 -18.74 18.18
N VAL A 281 3.23 -18.01 18.69
CA VAL A 281 3.31 -16.55 18.78
C VAL A 281 3.03 -16.08 20.20
N LEU A 282 3.90 -15.22 20.69
CA LEU A 282 3.79 -14.60 22.00
C LEU A 282 3.28 -13.17 21.89
N PHE A 283 2.23 -12.88 22.67
CA PHE A 283 1.69 -11.52 22.80
C PHE A 283 1.56 -11.11 24.26
N ASP A 284 1.95 -9.88 24.59
CA ASP A 284 1.53 -9.21 25.81
C ASP A 284 0.16 -8.57 25.56
N THR A 285 -0.87 -9.08 26.26
CA THR A 285 -2.25 -8.55 26.24
C THR A 285 -2.95 -8.46 24.87
N ARG A 286 -2.57 -9.26 23.86
CA ARG A 286 -3.08 -9.25 22.46
C ARG A 286 -2.81 -7.97 21.65
N SER A 287 -2.11 -7.03 22.20
CA SER A 287 -1.86 -5.72 21.59
C SER A 287 -0.39 -5.39 21.44
N THR A 288 0.49 -6.26 21.93
CA THR A 288 1.93 -6.11 21.80
C THR A 288 2.54 -7.43 21.40
N PHE A 289 3.01 -7.52 20.19
CA PHE A 289 3.76 -8.66 19.69
C PHE A 289 5.08 -8.75 20.44
N VAL A 290 5.44 -9.95 20.86
CA VAL A 290 6.67 -10.22 21.60
C VAL A 290 7.65 -11.01 20.76
N ALA A 291 7.22 -12.16 20.24
CA ALA A 291 8.04 -13.03 19.42
C ALA A 291 7.20 -14.04 18.65
N GLN A 292 7.76 -14.58 17.59
CA GLN A 292 7.24 -15.71 16.82
C GLN A 292 8.33 -16.77 16.73
N TYR A 293 7.91 -18.01 16.71
CA TYR A 293 8.80 -19.15 16.58
C TYR A 293 8.18 -20.21 15.69
N ASP A 294 8.99 -20.80 14.86
CA ASP A 294 8.60 -21.93 14.05
C ASP A 294 8.38 -23.17 14.93
N MET A 295 7.66 -24.13 14.42
CA MET A 295 7.28 -25.33 15.20
C MET A 295 8.49 -26.15 15.62
N ASP A 296 9.50 -26.21 14.78
CA ASP A 296 10.75 -26.96 14.97
C ASP A 296 11.83 -26.17 15.76
N ALA A 297 11.53 -24.93 16.17
CA ALA A 297 12.45 -24.13 16.99
C ALA A 297 12.62 -24.66 18.42
N TRP A 298 11.71 -25.53 18.88
CA TRP A 298 11.67 -26.01 20.27
C TRP A 298 11.34 -27.49 20.37
N SER A 299 11.90 -28.11 21.42
CA SER A 299 11.56 -29.45 21.86
C SER A 299 10.40 -29.45 22.86
N SER A 300 9.85 -30.62 23.15
CA SER A 300 8.83 -30.78 24.19
C SER A 300 9.34 -30.37 25.59
N GLU A 301 10.63 -30.55 25.86
CA GLU A 301 11.27 -30.18 27.13
C GLU A 301 11.27 -28.66 27.32
N ASP A 302 11.48 -27.87 26.27
CA ASP A 302 11.43 -26.40 26.34
C ASP A 302 10.05 -25.89 26.78
N PHE A 303 8.97 -26.56 26.36
CA PHE A 303 7.61 -26.27 26.84
C PHE A 303 7.42 -26.63 28.29
N ILE A 304 7.96 -27.75 28.74
CA ILE A 304 7.86 -28.24 30.13
C ILE A 304 8.65 -27.31 31.07
N GLU A 305 9.85 -26.92 30.68
CA GLU A 305 10.72 -26.06 31.48
C GLU A 305 10.34 -24.57 31.38
N GLY A 306 9.57 -24.21 30.38
CA GLY A 306 9.14 -22.84 30.12
C GLY A 306 10.24 -21.95 29.51
N ASN A 307 11.18 -22.54 28.76
CA ASN A 307 12.25 -21.84 28.05
C ASN A 307 11.73 -20.97 26.90
N ILE A 308 10.51 -21.25 26.44
CA ILE A 308 9.81 -20.56 25.36
C ILE A 308 9.46 -19.08 25.66
N TYR A 309 9.62 -18.63 26.91
CA TYR A 309 9.25 -17.27 27.26
C TYR A 309 10.47 -16.37 27.42
N GLY A 310 10.65 -15.43 26.52
CA GLY A 310 11.60 -14.33 26.69
C GLY A 310 11.13 -13.27 27.71
N ILE A 311 9.81 -13.22 28.05
CA ILE A 311 9.19 -12.22 28.93
C ILE A 311 8.20 -12.90 29.87
N GLU A 312 8.18 -12.51 31.14
CA GLU A 312 7.40 -13.16 32.23
C GLU A 312 5.87 -13.09 32.06
N LYS A 313 5.31 -12.26 31.19
CA LYS A 313 3.87 -11.96 31.09
C LYS A 313 3.22 -12.21 29.74
N ALA A 314 3.92 -12.79 28.78
CA ALA A 314 3.33 -13.03 27.46
C ALA A 314 2.38 -14.25 27.50
N ASP A 315 1.28 -14.14 26.78
CA ASP A 315 0.39 -15.26 26.46
C ASP A 315 0.86 -15.95 25.18
N LEU A 316 0.87 -17.30 25.20
CA LEU A 316 1.23 -18.11 24.05
C LEU A 316 -0.02 -18.44 23.24
N TYR A 317 0.09 -18.29 21.93
CA TYR A 317 -0.90 -18.63 20.91
C TYR A 317 -0.29 -19.56 19.88
N PHE A 318 -1.12 -20.22 19.09
CA PHE A 318 -0.69 -20.97 17.92
C PHE A 318 -1.52 -20.57 16.70
N PHE A 319 -0.83 -20.21 15.64
CA PHE A 319 -1.41 -19.87 14.34
C PHE A 319 -0.95 -20.91 13.32
N SER A 320 -1.89 -21.56 12.66
CA SER A 320 -1.55 -22.64 11.75
C SER A 320 -0.72 -22.17 10.57
N PRO A 321 0.43 -22.78 10.30
CA PRO A 321 1.17 -22.55 9.06
C PRO A 321 0.59 -23.32 7.87
N ASP A 322 -0.39 -24.20 8.10
CA ASP A 322 -1.05 -25.00 7.06
C ASP A 322 -1.87 -24.12 6.11
N GLU A 323 -1.66 -24.26 4.83
CA GLU A 323 -2.39 -23.54 3.77
C GLU A 323 -3.91 -23.66 3.87
N LEU A 324 -4.42 -24.80 4.39
CA LEU A 324 -5.85 -25.03 4.59
C LEU A 324 -6.46 -24.15 5.70
N ASN A 325 -5.64 -23.72 6.66
CA ASN A 325 -6.05 -22.88 7.79
C ASN A 325 -5.61 -21.42 7.65
N ASP A 326 -4.92 -21.07 6.58
CA ASP A 326 -4.58 -19.70 6.17
C ASP A 326 -3.91 -18.84 7.25
N GLY A 327 -3.07 -19.40 8.12
CA GLY A 327 -2.45 -18.68 9.23
C GLY A 327 -3.38 -18.30 10.36
N SER A 328 -4.55 -18.90 10.44
CA SER A 328 -5.54 -18.58 11.49
C SER A 328 -5.20 -19.19 12.85
N MET A 329 -5.62 -18.47 13.91
CA MET A 329 -5.46 -18.88 15.29
C MET A 329 -6.17 -20.21 15.57
N GLN A 330 -5.46 -21.12 16.19
CA GLN A 330 -5.97 -22.43 16.56
C GLN A 330 -6.50 -22.46 17.99
N THR A 331 -7.55 -23.23 18.20
CA THR A 331 -8.21 -23.43 19.52
C THR A 331 -8.58 -24.89 19.71
N GLY A 332 -8.87 -25.27 20.94
CA GLY A 332 -9.24 -26.65 21.27
C GLY A 332 -8.15 -27.39 22.05
N ASN A 333 -8.35 -28.67 22.34
CA ASN A 333 -7.48 -29.43 23.24
C ASN A 333 -6.87 -30.68 22.62
N GLU A 334 -6.94 -30.85 21.33
CA GLU A 334 -6.45 -32.05 20.61
C GLU A 334 -5.65 -31.62 19.35
N LEU A 335 -5.01 -30.44 19.34
CA LEU A 335 -4.20 -29.97 18.22
C LEU A 335 -2.89 -30.75 18.18
N LYS A 336 -2.57 -31.39 17.05
CA LYS A 336 -1.29 -32.04 16.83
C LYS A 336 -0.32 -31.05 16.21
N VAL A 337 0.84 -30.88 16.82
CA VAL A 337 1.92 -30.00 16.34
C VAL A 337 3.22 -30.81 16.35
N GLU A 338 3.95 -30.74 15.26
CA GLU A 338 5.28 -31.31 15.13
C GLU A 338 6.30 -30.33 15.71
N LEU A 339 7.09 -30.79 16.67
CA LEU A 339 8.22 -30.09 17.27
C LEU A 339 9.53 -30.72 16.78
N GLU A 340 10.68 -30.15 17.18
CA GLU A 340 12.01 -30.70 16.85
C GLU A 340 12.14 -32.20 17.22
N ASP A 341 11.59 -32.60 18.37
CA ASP A 341 11.73 -33.95 18.96
C ASP A 341 10.53 -34.86 18.72
N GLY A 342 9.50 -34.43 17.99
CA GLY A 342 8.34 -35.28 17.65
C GLY A 342 7.00 -34.58 17.56
N VAL A 343 5.92 -35.37 17.38
CA VAL A 343 4.56 -34.86 17.25
C VAL A 343 3.84 -34.90 18.60
N TYR A 344 3.41 -33.75 19.08
CA TYR A 344 2.78 -33.61 20.38
C TYR A 344 1.37 -33.04 20.30
N THR A 345 0.61 -33.22 21.35
CA THR A 345 -0.76 -32.68 21.46
C THR A 345 -0.74 -31.36 22.23
N PHE A 346 -1.32 -30.35 21.62
CA PHE A 346 -1.47 -29.04 22.25
C PHE A 346 -2.93 -28.70 22.54
N GLY A 347 -3.14 -27.80 23.50
CA GLY A 347 -4.45 -27.29 23.86
C GLY A 347 -4.45 -25.80 24.10
N PHE A 348 -5.44 -25.15 23.48
CA PHE A 348 -5.67 -23.71 23.56
C PHE A 348 -7.13 -23.44 23.96
N LYS A 349 -7.33 -22.40 24.74
CA LYS A 349 -8.66 -21.93 25.14
C LYS A 349 -9.44 -21.41 23.91
N SER A 350 -10.74 -21.17 24.12
CA SER A 350 -11.58 -20.56 23.06
C SER A 350 -11.13 -19.16 22.63
N ASP A 351 -10.35 -18.50 23.47
CA ASP A 351 -9.73 -17.21 23.17
C ASP A 351 -8.33 -17.33 22.54
N GLY A 352 -7.87 -18.54 22.28
CA GLY A 352 -6.58 -18.85 21.64
C GLY A 352 -5.40 -18.95 22.62
N VAL A 353 -5.56 -18.54 23.87
CA VAL A 353 -4.47 -18.62 24.85
C VAL A 353 -4.21 -20.09 25.24
N ALA A 354 -2.96 -20.48 25.27
CA ALA A 354 -2.51 -21.80 25.65
C ALA A 354 -3.05 -22.23 27.04
N TYR A 355 -3.36 -23.51 27.21
CA TYR A 355 -3.66 -24.04 28.51
C TYR A 355 -2.39 -24.18 29.37
N GLY A 356 -2.49 -23.71 30.62
CA GLY A 356 -1.33 -23.62 31.48
C GLY A 356 -0.40 -22.46 31.14
N ASN A 357 0.63 -22.29 31.93
CA ASN A 357 1.71 -21.30 31.66
C ASN A 357 2.98 -21.78 32.40
N ARG A 358 4.08 -21.05 32.24
CA ARG A 358 5.41 -21.33 32.81
C ARG A 358 5.38 -21.85 34.27
N ASN A 359 4.46 -21.37 35.09
CA ASN A 359 4.43 -21.62 36.51
C ASN A 359 3.21 -22.42 36.97
N ARG A 360 2.32 -22.81 36.05
CA ARG A 360 1.05 -23.38 36.43
C ARG A 360 0.50 -24.38 35.40
N LEU A 361 0.37 -25.62 35.87
CA LEU A 361 -0.39 -26.64 35.15
C LEU A 361 -1.86 -26.27 35.04
N LYS A 362 -2.47 -26.62 33.93
CA LYS A 362 -3.92 -26.53 33.73
C LYS A 362 -4.50 -27.91 33.45
N ARG A 363 -5.39 -28.33 34.35
CA ARG A 363 -6.22 -29.54 34.10
C ARG A 363 -7.41 -29.15 33.21
N VAL A 364 -7.57 -29.89 32.13
CA VAL A 364 -8.71 -29.78 31.20
C VAL A 364 -9.25 -31.20 31.00
N LYS A 365 -10.49 -31.45 31.47
CA LYS A 365 -11.07 -32.81 31.51
C LYS A 365 -10.14 -33.77 32.26
N ASP A 366 -9.65 -34.78 31.55
CA ASP A 366 -8.80 -35.84 32.10
C ASP A 366 -7.33 -35.70 31.71
N SER A 367 -6.88 -34.51 31.30
CA SER A 367 -5.51 -34.25 30.87
C SER A 367 -4.93 -33.00 31.54
N TYR A 368 -3.61 -32.99 31.66
CA TYR A 368 -2.86 -31.81 32.13
C TYR A 368 -2.11 -31.18 31.00
N TYR A 369 -2.04 -29.85 31.04
CA TYR A 369 -1.33 -29.01 30.06
C TYR A 369 -0.39 -28.04 30.77
N ILE A 370 0.79 -27.82 30.17
CA ILE A 370 1.73 -26.78 30.52
C ILE A 370 2.12 -26.04 29.24
N ASN A 371 2.01 -24.74 29.23
CA ASN A 371 2.33 -23.92 28.03
C ASN A 371 1.64 -24.44 26.75
N GLY A 372 0.44 -24.94 26.86
CA GLY A 372 -0.29 -25.55 25.77
C GLY A 372 0.02 -27.04 25.54
N LEU A 373 1.21 -27.50 25.87
CA LEU A 373 1.62 -28.90 25.69
C LEU A 373 0.84 -29.82 26.64
N ARG A 374 0.22 -30.89 26.11
CA ARG A 374 -0.39 -31.97 26.91
C ARG A 374 0.70 -32.86 27.46
N LEU A 375 0.67 -33.07 28.77
CA LEU A 375 1.59 -33.98 29.40
C LEU A 375 1.16 -35.42 29.14
N GLU A 376 2.00 -36.17 28.46
CA GLU A 376 1.80 -37.58 28.06
C GLU A 376 2.89 -38.44 28.68
N ALA A 377 2.61 -39.72 28.84
CA ALA A 377 3.63 -40.67 29.23
C ALA A 377 4.46 -41.10 28.02
N ASP A 378 5.70 -41.42 28.25
CA ASP A 378 6.56 -42.07 27.29
C ASP A 378 5.97 -43.44 26.87
N GLU A 379 6.07 -43.78 25.59
CA GLU A 379 5.53 -45.02 25.04
C GLU A 379 6.22 -46.26 25.63
N GLU A 380 7.51 -46.14 25.93
CA GLU A 380 8.30 -47.25 26.49
C GLU A 380 7.81 -47.68 27.89
N TYR A 381 7.46 -46.71 28.73
CA TYR A 381 7.00 -46.97 30.11
C TYR A 381 5.49 -47.00 30.27
N GLY A 382 4.77 -46.37 29.32
CA GLY A 382 3.31 -46.39 29.29
C GLY A 382 2.58 -45.54 30.34
N TYR A 383 3.32 -45.02 31.32
CA TYR A 383 2.80 -44.16 32.40
C TYR A 383 3.81 -43.08 32.75
N GLY A 384 3.32 -41.87 32.98
CA GLY A 384 4.11 -40.72 33.41
C GLY A 384 3.55 -40.12 34.72
N VAL A 385 4.43 -39.48 35.50
CA VAL A 385 4.05 -38.81 36.74
C VAL A 385 3.98 -37.30 36.52
N VAL A 386 2.84 -36.72 36.85
CA VAL A 386 2.61 -35.29 36.81
C VAL A 386 2.47 -34.74 38.22
N ARG A 387 3.32 -33.79 38.60
CA ARG A 387 3.22 -33.11 39.88
C ARG A 387 2.13 -32.03 39.80
N GLU A 388 0.97 -32.28 40.41
CA GLU A 388 -0.17 -31.38 40.39
C GLU A 388 0.04 -30.15 41.32
N ASN A 389 0.67 -30.39 42.47
CA ASN A 389 1.06 -29.37 43.45
C ASN A 389 2.16 -29.92 44.36
N GLU A 390 2.57 -29.17 45.39
CA GLU A 390 3.66 -29.56 46.31
C GLU A 390 3.49 -30.93 46.92
N ASN A 391 2.25 -31.37 47.17
CA ASN A 391 1.91 -32.59 47.91
C ASN A 391 1.07 -33.60 47.12
N SER A 392 0.86 -33.36 45.82
CA SER A 392 -0.04 -34.17 45.00
C SER A 392 0.55 -34.52 43.66
N TYR A 393 0.53 -35.80 43.33
CA TYR A 393 0.98 -36.36 42.07
C TYR A 393 -0.18 -37.09 41.38
N ARG A 394 -0.18 -37.09 40.08
CA ARG A 394 -1.10 -37.82 39.21
C ARG A 394 -0.33 -38.67 38.23
N VAL A 395 -0.94 -39.76 37.81
CA VAL A 395 -0.40 -40.61 36.76
C VAL A 395 -1.16 -40.37 35.47
N VAL A 396 -0.47 -40.20 34.38
CA VAL A 396 -1.04 -40.10 33.03
C VAL A 396 -0.57 -41.27 32.17
N ASN A 397 -1.35 -41.64 31.19
CA ASN A 397 -0.95 -42.65 30.19
C ASN A 397 -0.34 -41.96 28.94
N THR A 398 0.02 -42.75 27.92
CA THR A 398 0.59 -42.28 26.64
C THR A 398 -0.34 -41.39 25.82
N ASN A 399 -1.63 -41.36 26.13
CA ASN A 399 -2.59 -40.42 25.54
C ASN A 399 -2.86 -39.20 26.45
N GLY A 400 -2.04 -38.97 27.46
CA GLY A 400 -2.17 -37.87 28.40
C GLY A 400 -3.38 -37.96 29.33
N LYS A 401 -4.07 -39.11 29.41
CA LYS A 401 -5.24 -39.27 30.27
C LYS A 401 -4.84 -39.62 31.68
N ILE A 402 -5.45 -38.94 32.64
CA ILE A 402 -5.27 -39.23 34.08
C ILE A 402 -5.79 -40.62 34.37
N ILE A 403 -4.94 -41.45 34.97
CA ILE A 403 -5.28 -42.79 35.41
C ILE A 403 -5.83 -42.71 36.84
N THR A 404 -7.00 -43.28 37.03
CA THR A 404 -7.66 -43.37 38.34
C THR A 404 -7.86 -44.80 38.74
N GLY A 405 -7.91 -45.07 40.07
CA GLY A 405 -8.14 -46.38 40.66
C GLY A 405 -6.86 -47.10 41.06
N ASN A 406 -7.00 -48.25 41.72
CA ASN A 406 -5.87 -49.06 42.14
C ASN A 406 -5.27 -49.80 40.96
N LYS A 407 -4.04 -49.42 40.58
CA LYS A 407 -3.27 -50.03 39.52
C LYS A 407 -2.12 -50.86 40.09
N LYS A 408 -1.63 -51.81 39.30
CA LYS A 408 -0.39 -52.49 39.63
C LYS A 408 0.74 -51.44 39.65
N VAL A 409 1.69 -51.69 40.53
CA VAL A 409 2.95 -50.95 40.57
C VAL A 409 3.64 -51.09 39.21
N VAL A 410 3.98 -49.95 38.59
CA VAL A 410 4.68 -49.85 37.31
C VAL A 410 5.89 -48.95 37.47
N ARG A 411 6.89 -49.09 36.58
CA ARG A 411 7.99 -48.17 36.55
C ARG A 411 7.65 -46.97 35.68
N ASP A 412 8.10 -45.82 36.09
CA ASP A 412 8.11 -44.61 35.26
C ASP A 412 9.30 -44.59 34.30
N LYS A 413 9.40 -43.56 33.48
CA LYS A 413 10.50 -43.36 32.52
C LYS A 413 11.89 -43.28 33.18
N ASP A 414 11.96 -42.86 34.42
CA ASP A 414 13.19 -42.70 35.20
C ASP A 414 13.52 -43.95 36.00
N GLY A 415 12.76 -45.05 35.80
CA GLY A 415 12.92 -46.32 36.48
C GLY A 415 12.40 -46.32 37.91
N GLY A 416 11.70 -45.26 38.32
CA GLY A 416 10.99 -45.17 39.62
C GLY A 416 9.75 -46.08 39.68
N TRP A 417 9.27 -46.36 40.88
CA TRP A 417 8.06 -47.13 41.06
C TRP A 417 6.84 -46.21 41.28
N LEU A 418 5.82 -46.40 40.46
CA LEU A 418 4.49 -45.80 40.66
C LEU A 418 3.60 -46.74 41.49
N ILE A 419 3.15 -46.25 42.62
CA ILE A 419 2.30 -47.00 43.57
C ILE A 419 0.91 -46.41 43.58
#